data_da08930352590590c947d0008acd993f
#
_entry.id   da08930352590590c947d0008acd993f
#
_cell.length_a   1.000
_cell.length_b   1.000
_cell.length_c   1.000
_cell.angle_alpha   90.00
_cell.angle_beta   90.00
_cell.angle_gamma   90.00
#
_symmetry.space_group_name_H-M   'P 1'
#
loop_
_entity.id
_entity.type
_entity.pdbx_description
1 polymer ?
#
loop_
_entity_poly.entity_id
_entity_poly.type
_entity_poly.pdbx_seq_one_letter_code
_entity_poly.pdbx_strand_id
1 'polypeptide(L)'
;MANLFVLKKLPPFSVVGFEGSTKEGADIVGKLWDKAEKHVEDVLPSLKKRTIFPIYWGLMSDFSRSLKPWENDYSEGLYLAGFELADNKLIPPEGWVKWDVPAQTYLMLKMEEDYRSTLVKGLALIQANGYVLSGAIFDHGEEGTMRLYFPVAVAS
;
A
#
# COMPACT_ATOMS: atom_id res chain seq x y z
N MET A 1 15.80 -20.69 11.40
CA MET A 1 15.01 -19.67 12.03
C MET A 1 13.64 -19.58 11.42
N ALA A 2 12.65 -19.32 12.21
CA ALA A 2 11.31 -19.25 11.72
C ALA A 2 11.15 -18.17 10.65
N ASN A 3 10.22 -18.39 9.75
CA ASN A 3 9.85 -17.40 8.76
C ASN A 3 9.26 -16.18 9.46
N LEU A 4 9.65 -15.02 8.98
CA LEU A 4 9.20 -13.76 9.53
C LEU A 4 8.12 -13.13 8.67
N PHE A 5 7.47 -13.93 7.83
CA PHE A 5 6.38 -13.46 7.01
C PHE A 5 5.08 -14.18 7.35
N VAL A 6 3.98 -13.55 6.99
CA VAL A 6 2.65 -14.12 7.14
C VAL A 6 1.95 -14.03 5.79
N LEU A 7 1.22 -15.08 5.43
CA LEU A 7 0.32 -15.02 4.27
C LEU A 7 -1.03 -14.56 4.75
N LYS A 8 -1.60 -13.58 4.08
CA LYS A 8 -2.86 -12.97 4.49
C LYS A 8 -3.75 -12.73 3.30
N LYS A 9 -4.98 -13.23 3.37
CA LYS A 9 -5.99 -12.97 2.35
C LYS A 9 -6.80 -11.77 2.78
N LEU A 10 -6.91 -10.79 1.88
CA LEU A 10 -7.74 -9.62 2.13
C LEU A 10 -8.87 -9.57 1.12
N PRO A 11 -10.09 -9.22 1.58
CA PRO A 11 -11.19 -8.94 0.66
C PRO A 11 -10.90 -7.66 -0.12
N PRO A 12 -11.71 -7.33 -1.13
CA PRO A 12 -11.56 -6.03 -1.78
C PRO A 12 -11.67 -4.91 -0.76
N PHE A 13 -10.88 -3.86 -0.94
CA PHE A 13 -10.97 -2.68 -0.08
C PHE A 13 -10.68 -1.42 -0.90
N SER A 14 -11.07 -0.28 -0.35
CA SER A 14 -10.87 1.00 -1.00
C SER A 14 -10.10 1.94 -0.09
N VAL A 15 -9.28 2.78 -0.70
CA VAL A 15 -8.44 3.75 0.01
C VAL A 15 -8.69 5.11 -0.61
N VAL A 16 -8.90 6.11 0.23
CA VAL A 16 -9.00 7.50 -0.21
C VAL A 16 -7.76 8.24 0.25
N GLY A 17 -7.14 9.00 -0.65
CA GLY A 17 -5.91 9.69 -0.31
C GLY A 17 -5.49 10.69 -1.36
N PHE A 18 -4.23 11.10 -1.27
CA PHE A 18 -3.62 12.01 -2.24
C PHE A 18 -2.62 11.23 -3.08
N GLU A 19 -2.76 11.35 -4.39
CA GLU A 19 -1.96 10.61 -5.35
C GLU A 19 -0.86 11.50 -5.92
N GLY A 20 0.32 10.93 -6.09
CA GLY A 20 1.42 11.60 -6.76
C GLY A 20 2.28 10.62 -7.51
N SER A 21 3.26 11.15 -8.24
CA SER A 21 4.18 10.37 -9.07
C SER A 21 5.60 10.55 -8.57
N THR A 22 6.39 9.47 -8.62
CA THR A 22 7.80 9.55 -8.29
C THR A 22 8.56 10.51 -9.20
N LYS A 23 7.99 10.87 -10.34
CA LYS A 23 8.56 11.86 -11.24
C LYS A 23 8.53 13.28 -10.66
N GLU A 24 7.74 13.49 -9.63
CA GLU A 24 7.63 14.81 -8.99
C GLU A 24 8.74 15.09 -7.99
N GLY A 25 9.61 14.13 -7.73
CA GLY A 25 10.76 14.32 -6.85
C GLY A 25 10.90 13.24 -5.80
N ALA A 26 12.08 13.14 -5.20
CA ALA A 26 12.38 12.11 -4.21
C ALA A 26 11.59 12.27 -2.91
N ASP A 27 11.06 13.45 -2.65
CA ASP A 27 10.33 13.76 -1.42
C ASP A 27 8.81 13.70 -1.59
N ILE A 28 8.32 13.22 -2.75
CA ILE A 28 6.88 13.24 -3.03
C ILE A 28 6.09 12.41 -2.03
N VAL A 29 6.58 11.24 -1.63
CA VAL A 29 5.85 10.37 -0.71
C VAL A 29 5.61 11.07 0.63
N GLY A 30 6.64 11.69 1.19
CA GLY A 30 6.50 12.45 2.43
C GLY A 30 5.52 13.61 2.31
N LYS A 31 5.57 14.31 1.19
CA LYS A 31 4.64 15.43 0.94
C LYS A 31 3.20 14.95 0.85
N LEU A 32 2.96 13.80 0.22
CA LEU A 32 1.61 13.25 0.12
C LEU A 32 1.06 12.87 1.50
N TRP A 33 1.90 12.27 2.35
CA TRP A 33 1.49 11.93 3.71
C TRP A 33 1.18 13.16 4.54
N ASP A 34 2.02 14.20 4.45
CA ASP A 34 1.77 15.45 5.15
C ASP A 34 0.41 16.02 4.74
N LYS A 35 0.11 15.99 3.46
CA LYS A 35 -1.14 16.51 2.93
C LYS A 35 -2.33 15.68 3.39
N ALA A 36 -2.20 14.35 3.34
CA ALA A 36 -3.28 13.45 3.76
C ALA A 36 -3.60 13.63 5.24
N GLU A 37 -2.58 13.71 6.09
CA GLU A 37 -2.79 13.88 7.51
C GLU A 37 -3.37 15.25 7.85
N LYS A 38 -2.91 16.29 7.15
CA LYS A 38 -3.41 17.64 7.37
C LYS A 38 -4.90 17.76 7.05
N HIS A 39 -5.39 17.03 6.06
CA HIS A 39 -6.77 17.14 5.60
C HIS A 39 -7.64 15.93 5.93
N VAL A 40 -7.20 15.07 6.86
CA VAL A 40 -7.91 13.82 7.18
C VAL A 40 -9.37 14.06 7.60
N GLU A 41 -9.66 15.20 8.20
CA GLU A 41 -11.02 15.50 8.64
C GLU A 41 -12.03 15.55 7.50
N ASP A 42 -11.57 15.85 6.27
CA ASP A 42 -12.45 15.88 5.10
C ASP A 42 -13.11 14.53 4.84
N VAL A 43 -12.47 13.43 5.22
CA VAL A 43 -12.92 12.08 4.92
C VAL A 43 -13.14 11.23 6.17
N LEU A 44 -12.83 11.77 7.35
CA LEU A 44 -12.82 11.02 8.60
C LEU A 44 -14.10 10.21 8.86
N PRO A 45 -15.32 10.75 8.63
CA PRO A 45 -16.54 9.98 8.88
C PRO A 45 -16.70 8.75 8.01
N SER A 46 -16.01 8.68 6.87
CA SER A 46 -16.13 7.57 5.91
C SER A 46 -15.06 6.51 6.10
N LEU A 47 -14.13 6.71 7.03
CA LEU A 47 -13.00 5.82 7.18
C LEU A 47 -13.36 4.59 8.01
N LYS A 48 -12.75 3.47 7.63
CA LYS A 48 -12.80 2.26 8.44
C LYS A 48 -11.93 2.49 9.67
N LYS A 49 -12.46 2.19 10.84
CA LYS A 49 -11.72 2.37 12.10
C LYS A 49 -11.54 1.04 12.78
N ARG A 50 -10.35 0.78 13.27
CA ARG A 50 -10.05 -0.40 14.05
C ARG A 50 -9.93 -0.03 15.52
N THR A 51 -9.30 1.10 15.78
CA THR A 51 -9.18 1.68 17.11
C THR A 51 -9.51 3.16 17.00
N ILE A 52 -8.82 4.02 17.76
CA ILE A 52 -9.01 5.46 17.65
C ILE A 52 -8.30 6.05 16.43
N PHE A 53 -7.43 5.28 15.76
CA PHE A 53 -6.68 5.78 14.61
C PHE A 53 -7.19 5.16 13.31
N PRO A 54 -7.15 5.91 12.20
CA PRO A 54 -7.47 5.36 10.89
C PRO A 54 -6.48 4.26 10.48
N ILE A 55 -6.87 3.46 9.52
CA ILE A 55 -5.99 2.46 8.91
C ILE A 55 -5.29 3.11 7.73
N TYR A 56 -3.97 3.14 7.74
CA TYR A 56 -3.13 3.83 6.76
C TYR A 56 -2.67 2.87 5.69
N TRP A 57 -2.76 3.29 4.44
CA TRP A 57 -2.22 2.55 3.30
C TRP A 57 -1.40 3.46 2.41
N GLY A 58 -0.19 3.03 2.08
CA GLY A 58 0.55 3.60 0.98
C GLY A 58 0.40 2.66 -0.20
N LEU A 59 -0.49 2.99 -1.12
CA LEU A 59 -0.72 2.16 -2.28
C LEU A 59 0.22 2.57 -3.40
N MET A 60 0.75 1.58 -4.09
CA MET A 60 1.66 1.80 -5.21
C MET A 60 1.05 1.23 -6.46
N SER A 61 1.43 1.79 -7.60
CA SER A 61 1.00 1.30 -8.89
C SER A 61 1.99 1.76 -9.95
N ASP A 62 1.99 1.06 -11.08
CA ASP A 62 2.64 1.56 -12.28
C ASP A 62 1.94 2.86 -12.72
N PHE A 63 2.56 3.58 -13.67
CA PHE A 63 2.03 4.87 -14.10
C PHE A 63 0.65 4.80 -14.79
N SER A 64 0.21 3.63 -15.17
CA SER A 64 -1.12 3.45 -15.80
C SER A 64 -2.24 3.18 -14.80
N ARG A 65 -1.95 3.14 -13.51
CA ARG A 65 -2.88 2.78 -12.43
C ARG A 65 -3.46 1.38 -12.60
N SER A 66 -2.65 0.45 -13.12
CA SER A 66 -3.10 -0.93 -13.32
C SER A 66 -2.76 -1.83 -12.14
N LEU A 67 -2.28 -1.26 -11.04
CA LEU A 67 -1.85 -1.98 -9.84
C LEU A 67 -0.76 -3.00 -10.14
N LYS A 68 0.09 -2.67 -11.10
CA LYS A 68 1.30 -3.43 -11.39
C LYS A 68 2.45 -2.87 -10.54
N PRO A 69 3.51 -3.65 -10.32
CA PRO A 69 4.64 -3.16 -9.54
C PRO A 69 5.26 -1.89 -10.13
N TRP A 70 5.88 -1.10 -9.28
CA TRP A 70 6.66 0.04 -9.73
C TRP A 70 7.74 -0.40 -10.72
N GLU A 71 8.02 0.46 -11.68
CA GLU A 71 8.99 0.21 -12.76
C GLU A 71 10.41 0.52 -12.30
N ASN A 72 11.36 0.25 -13.17
CA ASN A 72 12.78 0.54 -12.96
C ASN A 72 13.27 0.00 -11.60
N ASP A 73 13.20 -1.33 -11.46
CA ASP A 73 13.64 -2.03 -10.25
C ASP A 73 12.87 -1.54 -9.01
N TYR A 74 11.55 -1.43 -9.15
CA TYR A 74 10.64 -1.07 -8.05
C TYR A 74 10.90 0.32 -7.49
N SER A 75 11.29 1.27 -8.33
CA SER A 75 11.63 2.61 -7.88
C SER A 75 10.77 3.73 -8.46
N GLU A 76 9.98 3.47 -9.50
CA GLU A 76 9.23 4.52 -10.20
C GLU A 76 7.79 4.11 -10.45
N GLY A 77 6.87 4.99 -10.09
CA GLY A 77 5.44 4.77 -10.31
C GLY A 77 4.60 5.79 -9.58
N LEU A 78 3.32 5.43 -9.40
CA LEU A 78 2.36 6.24 -8.67
C LEU A 78 2.29 5.79 -7.22
N TYR A 79 1.98 6.73 -6.34
CA TYR A 79 1.81 6.47 -4.91
C TYR A 79 0.55 7.18 -4.42
N LEU A 80 -0.26 6.47 -3.63
CA LEU A 80 -1.42 7.05 -2.98
C LEU A 80 -1.21 6.97 -1.46
N ALA A 81 -1.10 8.11 -0.81
CA ALA A 81 -1.03 8.17 0.64
C ALA A 81 -2.45 8.36 1.16
N GLY A 82 -2.97 7.36 1.86
CA GLY A 82 -4.36 7.45 2.23
C GLY A 82 -4.81 6.56 3.37
N PHE A 83 -6.12 6.48 3.50
CA PHE A 83 -6.78 5.80 4.60
C PHE A 83 -7.82 4.84 4.07
N GLU A 84 -7.96 3.69 4.74
CA GLU A 84 -8.92 2.69 4.31
C GLU A 84 -10.35 3.16 4.61
N LEU A 85 -11.23 3.00 3.63
CA LEU A 85 -12.63 3.36 3.74
C LEU A 85 -13.44 2.24 4.39
N ALA A 86 -14.51 2.61 5.09
CA ALA A 86 -15.45 1.62 5.67
C ALA A 86 -16.14 0.81 4.57
N ASP A 87 -16.41 1.46 3.42
CA ASP A 87 -16.96 0.80 2.24
C ASP A 87 -16.48 1.57 1.00
N ASN A 88 -16.94 1.17 -0.17
CA ASN A 88 -16.48 1.78 -1.42
C ASN A 88 -17.40 2.86 -1.97
N LYS A 89 -18.29 3.40 -1.14
CA LYS A 89 -19.34 4.31 -1.62
C LYS A 89 -18.96 5.78 -1.62
N LEU A 90 -17.88 6.15 -0.92
CA LEU A 90 -17.49 7.55 -0.85
C LEU A 90 -17.15 8.09 -2.24
N ILE A 91 -17.72 9.25 -2.55
CA ILE A 91 -17.29 10.05 -3.69
C ILE A 91 -16.23 11.00 -3.12
N PRO A 92 -14.96 10.89 -3.56
CA PRO A 92 -13.89 11.68 -2.93
C PRO A 92 -14.14 13.16 -3.03
N PRO A 93 -13.89 13.93 -1.95
CA PRO A 93 -13.92 15.38 -2.04
C PRO A 93 -12.87 15.88 -3.02
N GLU A 94 -12.98 17.13 -3.41
CA GLU A 94 -12.05 17.73 -4.36
C GLU A 94 -10.60 17.57 -3.87
N GLY A 95 -9.72 17.13 -4.77
CA GLY A 95 -8.32 16.91 -4.45
C GLY A 95 -7.98 15.53 -3.94
N TRP A 96 -8.95 14.80 -3.43
CA TRP A 96 -8.76 13.43 -2.97
C TRP A 96 -9.02 12.45 -4.12
N VAL A 97 -8.33 11.30 -4.06
CA VAL A 97 -8.46 10.24 -5.06
C VAL A 97 -8.81 8.95 -4.33
N LYS A 98 -9.64 8.13 -4.95
CA LYS A 98 -10.01 6.83 -4.40
C LYS A 98 -9.49 5.73 -5.31
N TRP A 99 -8.79 4.76 -4.73
CA TRP A 99 -8.38 3.54 -5.44
C TRP A 99 -9.12 2.36 -4.84
N ASP A 100 -9.65 1.51 -5.72
CA ASP A 100 -10.29 0.25 -5.33
C ASP A 100 -9.31 -0.88 -5.57
N VAL A 101 -9.06 -1.67 -4.53
CA VAL A 101 -8.09 -2.77 -4.59
C VAL A 101 -8.86 -4.08 -4.58
N PRO A 102 -8.60 -4.99 -5.53
CA PRO A 102 -9.31 -6.28 -5.56
C PRO A 102 -8.85 -7.21 -4.45
N ALA A 103 -9.63 -8.26 -4.21
CA ALA A 103 -9.24 -9.30 -3.27
C ALA A 103 -7.92 -9.93 -3.73
N GLN A 104 -6.99 -10.10 -2.82
CA GLN A 104 -5.68 -10.68 -3.11
C GLN A 104 -5.15 -11.43 -1.90
N THR A 105 -4.19 -12.33 -2.15
CA THR A 105 -3.39 -12.94 -1.09
C THR A 105 -2.06 -12.20 -1.04
N TYR A 106 -1.61 -11.86 0.16
CA TYR A 106 -0.38 -11.10 0.35
C TYR A 106 0.61 -11.88 1.21
N LEU A 107 1.87 -11.78 0.85
CA LEU A 107 2.95 -12.09 1.78
C LEU A 107 3.26 -10.79 2.51
N MET A 108 3.17 -10.81 3.83
CA MET A 108 3.30 -9.62 4.66
C MET A 108 4.59 -9.68 5.46
N LEU A 109 5.37 -8.60 5.41
CA LEU A 109 6.59 -8.45 6.19
C LEU A 109 6.54 -7.18 7.02
N LYS A 110 6.99 -7.29 8.27
CA LYS A 110 7.21 -6.13 9.10
C LYS A 110 8.44 -5.38 8.57
N MET A 111 8.34 -4.07 8.45
CA MET A 111 9.45 -3.23 8.02
C MET A 111 10.29 -2.89 9.24
N GLU A 112 11.44 -3.54 9.37
CA GLU A 112 12.31 -3.38 10.53
C GLU A 112 13.46 -2.40 10.29
N GLU A 113 13.82 -2.22 9.02
CA GLU A 113 14.84 -1.28 8.62
C GLU A 113 14.22 -0.27 7.66
N ASP A 114 14.64 -0.27 6.41
CA ASP A 114 14.09 0.64 5.42
C ASP A 114 13.28 -0.12 4.38
N TYR A 115 12.63 0.64 3.50
CA TYR A 115 11.82 0.08 2.42
C TYR A 115 12.65 -0.86 1.53
N ARG A 116 13.82 -0.43 1.08
CA ARG A 116 14.62 -1.20 0.11
C ARG A 116 15.07 -2.54 0.70
N SER A 117 15.51 -2.55 1.95
CA SER A 117 15.94 -3.79 2.61
C SER A 117 14.77 -4.77 2.75
N THR A 118 13.60 -4.27 3.13
CA THR A 118 12.40 -5.09 3.28
C THR A 118 11.93 -5.60 1.92
N LEU A 119 12.01 -4.77 0.89
CA LEU A 119 11.67 -5.13 -0.48
C LEU A 119 12.52 -6.31 -0.96
N VAL A 120 13.84 -6.21 -0.83
CA VAL A 120 14.75 -7.26 -1.27
C VAL A 120 14.47 -8.57 -0.53
N LYS A 121 14.27 -8.48 0.78
CA LYS A 121 13.95 -9.66 1.59
C LYS A 121 12.64 -10.31 1.16
N GLY A 122 11.61 -9.50 0.91
CA GLY A 122 10.31 -10.00 0.48
C GLY A 122 10.37 -10.70 -0.85
N LEU A 123 11.06 -10.10 -1.83
CA LEU A 123 11.19 -10.71 -3.15
C LEU A 123 11.93 -12.06 -3.08
N ALA A 124 12.95 -12.15 -2.22
CA ALA A 124 13.67 -13.42 -2.02
C ALA A 124 12.77 -14.48 -1.38
N LEU A 125 11.96 -14.10 -0.39
CA LEU A 125 11.04 -15.04 0.26
C LEU A 125 9.95 -15.52 -0.70
N ILE A 126 9.45 -14.64 -1.56
CA ILE A 126 8.46 -14.99 -2.57
C ILE A 126 9.02 -16.10 -3.45
N GLN A 127 10.21 -15.90 -4.00
CA GLN A 127 10.84 -16.88 -4.87
C GLN A 127 11.14 -18.17 -4.13
N ALA A 128 11.69 -18.09 -2.92
CA ALA A 128 12.09 -19.27 -2.15
C ALA A 128 10.90 -20.15 -1.75
N ASN A 129 9.71 -19.60 -1.70
CA ASN A 129 8.51 -20.32 -1.27
C ASN A 129 7.56 -20.68 -2.40
N GLY A 130 8.01 -20.57 -3.65
CA GLY A 130 7.23 -21.03 -4.80
C GLY A 130 6.13 -20.08 -5.22
N TYR A 131 6.22 -18.82 -4.87
CA TYR A 131 5.26 -17.81 -5.28
C TYR A 131 5.84 -16.90 -6.36
N VAL A 132 4.96 -16.13 -6.99
CA VAL A 132 5.35 -15.03 -7.88
C VAL A 132 4.64 -13.77 -7.39
N LEU A 133 5.28 -12.64 -7.58
CA LEU A 133 4.65 -11.34 -7.31
C LEU A 133 3.56 -11.10 -8.35
N SER A 134 2.34 -10.85 -7.90
CA SER A 134 1.17 -10.75 -8.79
C SER A 134 0.64 -9.34 -8.96
N GLY A 135 1.27 -8.34 -8.36
CA GLY A 135 0.81 -6.97 -8.48
C GLY A 135 1.70 -6.00 -7.71
N ALA A 136 1.20 -4.79 -7.54
CA ALA A 136 1.94 -3.74 -6.86
C ALA A 136 2.09 -4.04 -5.37
N ILE A 137 3.21 -3.61 -4.81
CA ILE A 137 3.53 -3.78 -3.39
C ILE A 137 2.97 -2.57 -2.65
N PHE A 138 2.37 -2.80 -1.48
CA PHE A 138 1.79 -1.71 -0.69
C PHE A 138 2.50 -1.60 0.65
N ASP A 139 2.60 -0.39 1.19
CA ASP A 139 2.96 -0.24 2.60
C ASP A 139 1.70 -0.01 3.43
N HIS A 140 1.74 -0.44 4.67
CA HIS A 140 0.57 -0.42 5.56
C HIS A 140 1.02 -0.06 6.96
N GLY A 141 0.40 0.96 7.53
CA GLY A 141 0.67 1.39 8.89
C GLY A 141 -0.53 1.16 9.79
N GLU A 142 -0.30 0.43 10.88
CA GLU A 142 -1.35 0.15 11.85
C GLU A 142 -0.71 0.12 13.23
N GLU A 143 -1.24 0.95 14.13
CA GLU A 143 -0.78 1.00 15.51
C GLU A 143 0.73 1.20 15.65
N GLY A 144 1.29 2.05 14.80
CA GLY A 144 2.72 2.39 14.86
C GLY A 144 3.64 1.39 14.20
N THR A 145 3.12 0.33 13.63
CA THR A 145 3.92 -0.68 12.94
C THR A 145 3.75 -0.55 11.44
N MET A 146 4.86 -0.47 10.72
CA MET A 146 4.86 -0.43 9.26
C MET A 146 5.14 -1.81 8.70
N ARG A 147 4.40 -2.19 7.66
CA ARG A 147 4.54 -3.48 6.98
C ARG A 147 4.50 -3.28 5.48
N LEU A 148 5.14 -4.20 4.75
CA LEU A 148 4.98 -4.29 3.31
C LEU A 148 4.10 -5.49 2.98
N TYR A 149 3.17 -5.28 2.07
CA TYR A 149 2.24 -6.29 1.57
C TYR A 149 2.59 -6.57 0.12
N PHE A 150 3.02 -7.80 -0.14
CA PHE A 150 3.41 -8.25 -1.47
C PHE A 150 2.30 -9.15 -2.00
N PRO A 151 1.52 -8.70 -3.00
CA PRO A 151 0.50 -9.60 -3.55
C PRO A 151 1.19 -10.75 -4.27
N VAL A 152 0.76 -11.98 -3.97
CA VAL A 152 1.42 -13.18 -4.47
C VAL A 152 0.41 -14.16 -5.04
N ALA A 153 0.90 -14.95 -6.00
CA ALA A 153 0.19 -16.08 -6.55
C ALA A 153 1.13 -17.27 -6.57
N VAL A 154 0.55 -18.47 -6.64
CA VAL A 154 1.37 -19.69 -6.73
C VAL A 154 2.03 -19.71 -8.09
N ALA A 155 3.33 -19.99 -8.11
CA ALA A 155 4.08 -20.14 -9.36
C ALA A 155 3.60 -21.40 -10.07
N SER A 156 3.36 -21.31 -11.39
CA SER A 156 2.91 -22.44 -12.20
C SER A 156 4.05 -23.14 -12.89
#